data_d45ad0ce70b5f4d7ff0ddacf901c2d83
#
_entry.id   d45ad0ce70b5f4d7ff0ddacf901c2d83
#
_cell.length_a   1.000
_cell.length_b   1.000
_cell.length_c   1.000
_cell.angle_alpha   90.00
_cell.angle_beta   90.00
_cell.angle_gamma   90.00
#
_symmetry.space_group_name_H-M   'P 1'
#
loop_
_entity.id
_entity.type
_entity.pdbx_description
1 polymer ?
#
loop_
_entity_poly.entity_id
_entity_poly.type
_entity_poly.pdbx_seq_one_letter_code
_entity_poly.pdbx_strand_id
1 'polypeptide(L)'
;MAMENPFEGKEIWFGVGSQDLYGEEALRQVAQQTGEIVDFLNNTGKIPAKIVLKPTLKSSDGVKAFMTEASANPNVIGVITWCHTFSPAKMWIRGLEVLTKPLLQLATQHHKEIPWETIDMDFMNLNQAAHGDREFGYICLLYTSDA
;
A
#
# COMPACT_ATOMS: atom_id res chain seq x y z
N MET A 1 35.18 0.47 10.65
CA MET A 1 33.96 0.70 11.44
C MET A 1 32.76 0.45 10.51
N ALA A 2 31.86 -0.44 10.92
CA ALA A 2 30.57 -0.53 10.24
C ALA A 2 29.82 0.79 10.51
N MET A 3 29.32 1.45 9.48
CA MET A 3 28.44 2.62 9.69
C MET A 3 27.18 2.13 10.39
N GLU A 4 26.85 2.75 11.53
CA GLU A 4 25.58 2.50 12.19
C GLU A 4 24.42 2.82 11.24
N ASN A 5 23.42 1.94 11.18
CA ASN A 5 22.24 2.20 10.38
C ASN A 5 21.45 3.36 10.99
N PRO A 6 21.35 4.54 10.35
CA PRO A 6 20.64 5.69 10.92
C PRO A 6 19.13 5.47 11.02
N PHE A 7 18.61 4.39 10.42
CA PHE A 7 17.20 4.01 10.44
C PHE A 7 16.90 2.83 11.37
N GLU A 8 17.85 2.46 12.24
CA GLU A 8 17.61 1.42 13.23
C GLU A 8 16.42 1.81 14.14
N GLY A 9 15.48 0.87 14.33
CA GLY A 9 14.24 1.12 15.06
C GLY A 9 13.21 1.97 14.33
N LYS A 10 13.46 2.37 13.07
CA LYS A 10 12.50 3.07 12.23
C LYS A 10 11.66 2.11 11.39
N GLU A 11 10.45 2.55 11.08
CA GLU A 11 9.46 1.78 10.33
C GLU A 11 8.99 2.54 9.09
N ILE A 12 8.68 1.79 8.05
CA ILE A 12 7.90 2.24 6.90
C ILE A 12 6.58 1.48 6.93
N TRP A 13 5.46 2.18 7.04
CA TRP A 13 4.16 1.52 7.07
C TRP A 13 3.64 1.25 5.66
N PHE A 14 3.18 0.02 5.45
CA PHE A 14 2.61 -0.41 4.18
C PHE A 14 1.09 -0.50 4.30
N GLY A 15 0.37 0.32 3.51
CA GLY A 15 -1.08 0.34 3.41
C GLY A 15 -1.53 -0.18 2.05
N VAL A 16 -2.24 -1.32 2.05
CA VAL A 16 -2.87 -1.87 0.84
C VAL A 16 -4.33 -1.49 0.78
N GLY A 17 -4.77 -0.99 -0.37
CA GLY A 17 -6.16 -0.64 -0.63
C GLY A 17 -6.95 -1.78 -1.25
N SER A 18 -8.19 -1.93 -0.81
CA SER A 18 -9.20 -2.83 -1.38
C SER A 18 -10.61 -2.32 -1.06
N GLN A 19 -11.63 -3.13 -1.28
CA GLN A 19 -13.02 -2.82 -0.99
C GLN A 19 -13.76 -4.05 -0.45
N ASP A 20 -14.70 -3.83 0.47
CA ASP A 20 -15.54 -4.91 1.03
C ASP A 20 -16.40 -5.61 -0.02
N LEU A 21 -16.72 -4.95 -1.13
CA LEU A 21 -17.53 -5.52 -2.21
C LEU A 21 -16.91 -6.77 -2.86
N TYR A 22 -15.60 -6.98 -2.72
CA TYR A 22 -14.92 -8.17 -3.26
C TYR A 22 -15.11 -9.42 -2.40
N GLY A 23 -15.65 -9.29 -1.19
CA GLY A 23 -15.91 -10.40 -0.28
C GLY A 23 -14.71 -10.81 0.55
N GLU A 24 -14.98 -11.63 1.57
CA GLU A 24 -13.97 -12.01 2.58
C GLU A 24 -12.80 -12.80 2.01
N GLU A 25 -13.06 -13.69 1.06
CA GLU A 25 -12.01 -14.51 0.46
C GLU A 25 -11.01 -13.67 -0.35
N ALA A 26 -11.51 -12.73 -1.17
CA ALA A 26 -10.65 -11.81 -1.91
C ALA A 26 -9.84 -10.92 -0.96
N LEU A 27 -10.44 -10.42 0.11
CA LEU A 27 -9.75 -9.62 1.12
C LEU A 27 -8.67 -10.42 1.86
N ARG A 28 -8.92 -11.70 2.14
CA ARG A 28 -7.93 -12.60 2.73
C ARG A 28 -6.74 -12.80 1.79
N GLN A 29 -6.99 -13.00 0.50
CA GLN A 29 -5.94 -13.12 -0.51
C GLN A 29 -5.15 -11.81 -0.68
N VAL A 30 -5.80 -10.66 -0.68
CA VAL A 30 -5.14 -9.34 -0.69
C VAL A 30 -4.17 -9.24 0.48
N ALA A 31 -4.61 -9.56 1.69
CA ALA A 31 -3.75 -9.50 2.89
C ALA A 31 -2.58 -10.47 2.79
N GLN A 32 -2.81 -11.71 2.35
CA GLN A 32 -1.76 -12.73 2.19
C GLN A 32 -0.72 -12.30 1.17
N GLN A 33 -1.15 -11.93 -0.04
CA GLN A 33 -0.25 -11.56 -1.13
C GLN A 33 0.54 -10.28 -0.82
N THR A 34 -0.07 -9.34 -0.11
CA THR A 34 0.64 -8.16 0.37
C THR A 34 1.68 -8.53 1.44
N GLY A 35 1.35 -9.48 2.32
CA GLY A 35 2.30 -10.02 3.31
C GLY A 35 3.53 -10.62 2.63
N GLU A 36 3.34 -11.41 1.56
CA GLU A 36 4.43 -12.00 0.79
C GLU A 36 5.36 -10.94 0.19
N ILE A 37 4.80 -9.84 -0.34
CA ILE A 37 5.58 -8.72 -0.87
C ILE A 37 6.37 -8.02 0.25
N VAL A 38 5.73 -7.75 1.38
CA VAL A 38 6.38 -7.09 2.52
C VAL A 38 7.51 -7.95 3.08
N ASP A 39 7.29 -9.26 3.23
CA ASP A 39 8.30 -10.20 3.68
C ASP A 39 9.48 -10.27 2.70
N PHE A 40 9.18 -10.34 1.40
CA PHE A 40 10.22 -10.29 0.37
C PHE A 40 11.07 -9.01 0.49
N LEU A 41 10.44 -7.84 0.57
CA LEU A 41 11.14 -6.57 0.66
C LEU A 41 12.00 -6.48 1.93
N ASN A 42 11.48 -6.91 3.07
CA ASN A 42 12.24 -6.95 4.33
C ASN A 42 13.45 -7.89 4.25
N ASN A 43 13.31 -9.02 3.55
CA ASN A 43 14.38 -10.03 3.44
C ASN A 43 15.45 -9.69 2.41
N THR A 44 15.28 -8.65 1.59
CA THR A 44 16.32 -8.23 0.61
C THR A 44 17.60 -7.70 1.25
N GLY A 45 17.51 -7.21 2.49
CA GLY A 45 18.61 -6.53 3.18
C GLY A 45 19.01 -5.18 2.55
N LYS A 46 18.25 -4.71 1.56
CA LYS A 46 18.53 -3.46 0.85
C LYS A 46 17.79 -2.24 1.40
N ILE A 47 16.73 -2.49 2.18
CA ILE A 47 15.91 -1.43 2.77
C ILE A 47 16.36 -1.24 4.22
N PRO A 48 16.82 -0.04 4.60
CA PRO A 48 17.46 0.17 5.89
C PRO A 48 16.49 0.26 7.07
N ALA A 49 15.17 0.39 6.81
CA ALA A 49 14.11 0.44 7.81
C ALA A 49 13.17 -0.76 7.64
N LYS A 50 12.51 -1.15 8.73
CA LYS A 50 11.54 -2.25 8.70
C LYS A 50 10.25 -1.82 8.02
N ILE A 51 9.77 -2.59 7.04
CA ILE A 51 8.44 -2.41 6.47
C ILE A 51 7.43 -3.16 7.32
N VAL A 52 6.39 -2.46 7.77
CA VAL A 52 5.31 -3.01 8.61
C VAL A 52 4.01 -2.98 7.83
N LEU A 53 3.44 -4.15 7.54
CA LEU A 53 2.14 -4.26 6.93
C LEU A 53 1.04 -3.88 7.93
N LYS A 54 0.17 -2.97 7.53
CA LYS A 54 -1.01 -2.56 8.30
C LYS A 54 -2.26 -3.26 7.76
N PRO A 55 -3.36 -3.32 8.52
CA PRO A 55 -4.62 -3.88 8.03
C PRO A 55 -5.08 -3.26 6.72
N THR A 56 -5.71 -4.07 5.86
CA THR A 56 -6.22 -3.63 4.55
C THR A 56 -7.15 -2.43 4.68
N LEU A 57 -6.89 -1.40 3.89
CA LEU A 57 -7.63 -0.14 3.89
C LEU A 57 -8.80 -0.23 2.91
N LYS A 58 -10.02 -0.10 3.42
CA LYS A 58 -11.26 -0.35 2.66
C LYS A 58 -12.23 0.83 2.65
N SER A 59 -11.92 1.88 3.38
CA SER A 59 -12.77 3.06 3.49
C SER A 59 -11.96 4.35 3.65
N SER A 60 -12.58 5.48 3.31
CA SER A 60 -11.96 6.80 3.46
C SER A 60 -11.58 7.11 4.91
N ASP A 61 -12.40 6.69 5.89
CA ASP A 61 -12.09 6.89 7.31
C ASP A 61 -10.93 6.00 7.77
N GLY A 62 -10.87 4.76 7.29
CA GLY A 62 -9.74 3.85 7.55
C GLY A 62 -8.42 4.39 6.98
N VAL A 63 -8.46 4.90 5.75
CA VAL A 63 -7.29 5.56 5.14
C VAL A 63 -6.86 6.78 5.94
N LYS A 64 -7.81 7.64 6.32
CA LYS A 64 -7.49 8.83 7.13
C LYS A 64 -6.88 8.47 8.48
N ALA A 65 -7.45 7.48 9.17
CA ALA A 65 -6.91 7.01 10.44
C ALA A 65 -5.47 6.50 10.29
N PHE A 66 -5.23 5.63 9.30
CA PHE A 66 -3.90 5.11 8.98
C PHE A 66 -2.87 6.23 8.72
N MET A 67 -3.22 7.20 7.88
CA MET A 67 -2.32 8.31 7.54
C MET A 67 -2.07 9.24 8.74
N THR A 68 -3.09 9.46 9.58
CA THR A 68 -2.98 10.26 10.82
C THR A 68 -2.06 9.57 11.82
N GLU A 69 -2.24 8.27 12.06
CA GLU A 69 -1.38 7.49 12.96
C GLU A 69 0.06 7.44 12.47
N ALA A 70 0.28 7.20 11.16
CA ALA A 70 1.62 7.21 10.57
C ALA A 70 2.30 8.56 10.75
N SER A 71 1.57 9.65 10.54
CA SER A 71 2.09 11.02 10.71
C SER A 71 2.46 11.35 12.15
N ALA A 72 1.67 10.88 13.10
CA ALA A 72 1.89 11.12 14.53
C ALA A 72 3.01 10.24 15.14
N ASN A 73 3.32 9.10 14.54
CA ASN A 73 4.29 8.17 15.10
C ASN A 73 5.74 8.58 14.76
N PRO A 74 6.58 8.90 15.75
CA PRO A 74 7.96 9.36 15.51
C PRO A 74 8.89 8.26 14.95
N ASN A 75 8.50 7.00 15.05
CA ASN A 75 9.27 5.89 14.50
C ASN A 75 8.93 5.61 13.04
N VAL A 76 7.80 6.11 12.54
CA VAL A 76 7.41 5.97 11.13
C VAL A 76 8.10 7.06 10.31
N ILE A 77 8.92 6.65 9.35
CA ILE A 77 9.68 7.56 8.48
C ILE A 77 9.08 7.72 7.10
N GLY A 78 8.09 6.91 6.74
CA GLY A 78 7.42 6.97 5.45
C GLY A 78 6.28 5.96 5.35
N VAL A 79 5.51 6.11 4.29
CA VAL A 79 4.37 5.25 3.97
C VAL A 79 4.51 4.72 2.56
N ILE A 80 4.25 3.42 2.39
CA ILE A 80 4.07 2.80 1.07
C ILE A 80 2.59 2.50 0.90
N THR A 81 2.02 2.83 -0.26
CA THR A 81 0.65 2.49 -0.62
C THR A 81 0.61 1.62 -1.87
N TRP A 82 -0.33 0.71 -1.92
CA TRP A 82 -0.58 -0.16 -3.06
C TRP A 82 -2.08 -0.41 -3.23
N CYS A 83 -2.58 -0.29 -4.46
CA CYS A 83 -3.94 -0.63 -4.82
C CYS A 83 -3.96 -2.03 -5.43
N HIS A 84 -3.95 -3.09 -4.61
CA HIS A 84 -3.87 -4.48 -5.09
C HIS A 84 -5.08 -4.87 -5.94
N THR A 85 -6.29 -4.65 -5.41
CA THR A 85 -7.53 -4.62 -6.18
C THR A 85 -7.86 -3.19 -6.54
N PHE A 86 -8.92 -2.95 -7.31
CA PHE A 86 -9.38 -1.58 -7.52
C PHE A 86 -9.79 -0.94 -6.18
N SER A 87 -9.05 0.08 -5.80
CA SER A 87 -9.34 0.94 -4.65
C SER A 87 -9.57 2.34 -5.20
N PRO A 88 -10.81 2.91 -5.11
CA PRO A 88 -11.10 4.21 -5.70
C PRO A 88 -10.18 5.29 -5.17
N ALA A 89 -9.52 6.04 -6.04
CA ALA A 89 -8.55 7.05 -5.64
C ALA A 89 -9.15 8.11 -4.70
N LYS A 90 -10.42 8.48 -4.90
CA LYS A 90 -11.11 9.43 -4.00
C LYS A 90 -11.21 8.95 -2.55
N MET A 91 -11.11 7.65 -2.28
CA MET A 91 -11.08 7.10 -0.93
C MET A 91 -9.83 7.55 -0.16
N TRP A 92 -8.75 7.87 -0.87
CA TRP A 92 -7.46 8.23 -0.31
C TRP A 92 -7.30 9.72 -0.03
N ILE A 93 -8.12 10.60 -0.63
CA ILE A 93 -7.97 12.06 -0.57
C ILE A 93 -7.83 12.56 0.87
N ARG A 94 -8.76 12.22 1.75
CA ARG A 94 -8.76 12.67 3.15
C ARG A 94 -7.54 12.20 3.94
N GLY A 95 -6.98 11.05 3.58
CA GLY A 95 -5.75 10.53 4.15
C GLY A 95 -4.52 11.27 3.62
N LEU A 96 -4.47 11.52 2.32
CA LEU A 96 -3.39 12.24 1.67
C LEU A 96 -3.27 13.68 2.21
N GLU A 97 -4.40 14.35 2.46
CA GLU A 97 -4.43 15.71 3.04
C GLU A 97 -3.84 15.80 4.45
N VAL A 98 -3.88 14.73 5.23
CA VAL A 98 -3.36 14.72 6.62
C VAL A 98 -1.98 14.08 6.74
N LEU A 99 -1.46 13.46 5.68
CA LEU A 99 -0.17 12.81 5.71
C LEU A 99 0.97 13.83 5.73
N THR A 100 1.84 13.74 6.73
CA THR A 100 3.04 14.60 6.88
C THR A 100 4.35 13.85 6.68
N LYS A 101 4.29 12.61 6.22
CA LYS A 101 5.46 11.75 5.97
C LYS A 101 5.64 11.52 4.47
N PRO A 102 6.86 11.19 4.02
CA PRO A 102 7.09 10.78 2.64
C PRO A 102 6.18 9.63 2.24
N LEU A 103 5.65 9.69 1.02
CA LEU A 103 4.78 8.69 0.42
C LEU A 103 5.43 8.06 -0.80
N LEU A 104 5.41 6.75 -0.88
CA LEU A 104 5.73 5.99 -2.09
C LEU A 104 4.51 5.21 -2.52
N GLN A 105 4.00 5.46 -3.71
CA GLN A 105 3.00 4.57 -4.31
C GLN A 105 3.70 3.44 -5.04
N LEU A 106 3.42 2.19 -4.64
CA LEU A 106 3.90 1.00 -5.32
C LEU A 106 2.91 0.64 -6.43
N ALA A 107 3.37 0.70 -7.68
CA ALA A 107 2.59 0.30 -8.85
C ALA A 107 3.11 -1.05 -9.35
N THR A 108 2.47 -2.14 -8.95
CA THR A 108 2.87 -3.49 -9.31
C THR A 108 1.69 -4.46 -9.36
N GLN A 109 1.93 -5.66 -9.88
CA GLN A 109 0.99 -6.79 -9.86
C GLN A 109 1.63 -7.94 -9.10
N HIS A 110 0.83 -8.67 -8.31
CA HIS A 110 1.31 -9.86 -7.61
C HIS A 110 1.57 -11.01 -8.57
N HIS A 111 0.62 -11.27 -9.48
CA HIS A 111 0.75 -12.36 -10.45
C HIS A 111 1.70 -11.98 -11.59
N LYS A 112 2.64 -12.86 -11.87
CA LYS A 112 3.64 -12.69 -12.93
C LYS A 112 3.08 -12.93 -14.33
N GLU A 113 2.14 -13.87 -14.43
CA GLU A 113 1.58 -14.32 -15.69
C GLU A 113 0.04 -14.36 -15.62
N ILE A 114 -0.61 -14.21 -16.76
CA ILE A 114 -2.06 -14.34 -16.88
C ILE A 114 -2.39 -15.81 -17.19
N PRO A 115 -3.17 -16.49 -16.34
CA PRO A 115 -3.56 -17.89 -16.57
C PRO A 115 -4.69 -17.99 -17.60
N TRP A 116 -4.38 -17.83 -18.88
CA TRP A 116 -5.35 -17.72 -19.97
C TRP A 116 -6.39 -18.84 -20.02
N GLU A 117 -6.04 -20.05 -19.59
CA GLU A 117 -6.92 -21.21 -19.61
C GLU A 117 -7.95 -21.25 -18.47
N THR A 118 -7.65 -20.54 -17.38
CA THR A 118 -8.44 -20.60 -16.14
C THR A 118 -8.86 -19.22 -15.60
N ILE A 119 -8.55 -18.16 -16.35
CA ILE A 119 -8.89 -16.81 -15.95
C ILE A 119 -10.40 -16.61 -15.83
N ASP A 120 -10.82 -16.05 -14.70
CA ASP A 120 -12.20 -15.71 -14.39
C ASP A 120 -12.31 -14.29 -13.83
N MET A 121 -13.51 -13.89 -13.43
CA MET A 121 -13.75 -12.57 -12.87
C MET A 121 -13.08 -12.37 -11.51
N ASP A 122 -12.94 -13.43 -10.72
CA ASP A 122 -12.28 -13.35 -9.41
C ASP A 122 -10.79 -13.11 -9.58
N PHE A 123 -10.15 -13.77 -10.53
CA PHE A 123 -8.77 -13.48 -10.91
C PHE A 123 -8.61 -12.04 -11.40
N MET A 124 -9.52 -11.56 -12.25
CA MET A 124 -9.49 -10.19 -12.75
C MET A 124 -9.65 -9.17 -11.62
N ASN A 125 -10.55 -9.41 -10.67
CA ASN A 125 -10.75 -8.54 -9.52
C ASN A 125 -9.49 -8.44 -8.64
N LEU A 126 -8.78 -9.55 -8.45
CA LEU A 126 -7.51 -9.58 -7.72
C LEU A 126 -6.33 -8.95 -8.49
N ASN A 127 -6.49 -8.63 -9.77
CA ASN A 127 -5.40 -8.11 -10.61
C ASN A 127 -5.75 -6.77 -11.27
N GLN A 128 -6.47 -5.91 -10.56
CA GLN A 128 -6.86 -4.57 -11.01
C GLN A 128 -5.99 -3.43 -10.44
N ALA A 129 -4.80 -3.74 -9.97
CA ALA A 129 -3.89 -2.74 -9.39
C ALA A 129 -3.62 -1.59 -10.37
N ALA A 130 -3.33 -1.88 -11.63
CA ALA A 130 -3.02 -0.86 -12.64
C ALA A 130 -4.15 0.18 -12.81
N HIS A 131 -5.40 -0.19 -12.62
CA HIS A 131 -6.54 0.73 -12.69
C HIS A 131 -6.51 1.73 -11.51
N GLY A 132 -6.42 1.20 -10.29
CA GLY A 132 -6.33 2.03 -9.07
C GLY A 132 -5.06 2.89 -9.04
N ASP A 133 -3.93 2.33 -9.45
CA ASP A 133 -2.63 3.01 -9.45
C ASP A 133 -2.60 4.25 -10.34
N ARG A 134 -3.25 4.21 -11.50
CA ARG A 134 -3.33 5.38 -12.39
C ARG A 134 -4.13 6.52 -11.78
N GLU A 135 -5.29 6.20 -11.20
CA GLU A 135 -6.10 7.19 -10.50
C GLU A 135 -5.40 7.74 -9.27
N PHE A 136 -4.78 6.84 -8.48
CA PHE A 136 -4.08 7.20 -7.27
C PHE A 136 -2.91 8.13 -7.56
N GLY A 137 -2.10 7.82 -8.57
CA GLY A 137 -0.96 8.66 -8.96
C GLY A 137 -1.38 10.09 -9.29
N TYR A 138 -2.48 10.25 -10.02
CA TYR A 138 -3.03 11.56 -10.33
C TYR A 138 -3.52 12.32 -9.09
N ILE A 139 -4.33 11.66 -8.26
CA ILE A 139 -4.86 12.25 -7.03
C ILE A 139 -3.74 12.57 -6.04
N CYS A 140 -2.74 11.71 -5.93
CA CYS A 140 -1.60 11.91 -5.05
C CYS A 140 -0.88 13.23 -5.37
N LEU A 141 -0.63 13.52 -6.65
CA LEU A 141 -0.01 14.77 -7.07
C LEU A 141 -0.84 16.02 -6.72
N LEU A 142 -2.16 15.90 -6.67
CA LEU A 142 -3.04 17.01 -6.32
C LEU A 142 -3.12 17.28 -4.82
N TYR A 143 -2.97 16.28 -3.98
CA TYR A 143 -3.27 16.37 -2.54
C TYR A 143 -2.06 16.17 -1.62
N THR A 144 -0.91 15.76 -2.11
CA THR A 144 0.30 15.57 -1.29
C THR A 144 1.45 16.48 -1.65
N SER A 145 1.43 17.09 -2.83
CA SER A 145 2.53 17.92 -3.26
C SER A 145 2.31 19.36 -2.82
N ASP A 146 3.13 19.83 -1.91
CA ASP A 146 3.58 21.21 -1.90
C ASP A 146 4.52 21.42 -3.10
N ALA A 147 3.96 21.18 -4.27
CA ALA A 147 4.71 21.41 -5.49
C ALA A 147 4.70 22.90 -5.81
#